data_3eff71138dbf3602a0516cde509b3712
#
_entry.id   3eff71138dbf3602a0516cde509b3712
#
_cell.length_a   1.000
_cell.length_b   1.000
_cell.length_c   1.000
_cell.angle_alpha   90.00
_cell.angle_beta   90.00
_cell.angle_gamma   90.00
#
_symmetry.space_group_name_H-M   'P 1'
#
loop_
_entity.id
_entity.type
_entity.pdbx_description
1 polymer ?
#
loop_
_entity_poly.entity_id
_entity_poly.type
_entity_poly.pdbx_seq_one_letter_code
_entity_poly.pdbx_strand_id
1 'polypeptide(L)'
;MKRTNLIIGTRGSKLAMIYAKNVINKLKKYFPNEIELKKILTTGDQKKDQRLSKIGGKGLFSSRIEKDLLNKNIDIAVHALKDMPTIETENLLTNNFLKRNSPNEILISKNNIKFEDLEPNSIIGTSSYRREY
;
A
#
# COMPACT_ATOMS: atom_id res chain seq x y z
N MET A 1 12.46 -17.65 23.35
CA MET A 1 12.71 -18.37 22.07
C MET A 1 12.87 -17.35 20.97
N LYS A 2 13.97 -17.35 20.21
CA LYS A 2 14.09 -16.53 18.99
C LYS A 2 13.13 -17.11 17.96
N ARG A 3 12.21 -16.29 17.42
CA ARG A 3 11.38 -16.70 16.29
C ARG A 3 12.28 -17.06 15.13
N THR A 4 12.07 -18.24 14.56
CA THR A 4 12.76 -18.67 13.35
C THR A 4 12.10 -18.12 12.08
N ASN A 5 10.83 -17.71 12.17
CA ASN A 5 10.02 -17.22 11.06
C ASN A 5 9.88 -15.71 11.11
N LEU A 6 9.87 -15.08 9.95
CA LEU A 6 9.62 -13.63 9.76
C LEU A 6 8.16 -13.42 9.38
N ILE A 7 7.45 -12.54 10.10
CA ILE A 7 6.04 -12.24 9.83
C ILE A 7 5.93 -10.85 9.21
N ILE A 8 5.43 -10.78 7.99
CA ILE A 8 5.19 -9.53 7.27
C ILE A 8 3.70 -9.20 7.30
N GLY A 9 3.36 -8.03 7.85
CA GLY A 9 2.01 -7.51 7.89
C GLY A 9 1.72 -6.55 6.73
N THR A 10 0.53 -6.64 6.15
CA THR A 10 0.05 -5.73 5.11
C THR A 10 -1.47 -5.68 5.07
N ARG A 11 -2.02 -4.67 4.41
CA ARG A 11 -3.46 -4.60 4.10
C ARG A 11 -3.89 -5.73 3.16
N GLY A 12 -5.19 -6.06 3.21
CA GLY A 12 -5.78 -7.08 2.33
C GLY A 12 -6.08 -6.61 0.90
N SER A 13 -5.83 -5.36 0.51
CA SER A 13 -6.10 -4.87 -0.85
C SER A 13 -5.19 -5.54 -1.87
N LYS A 14 -5.68 -5.70 -3.13
CA LYS A 14 -4.90 -6.32 -4.22
C LYS A 14 -3.51 -5.68 -4.37
N LEU A 15 -3.44 -4.34 -4.35
CA LEU A 15 -2.20 -3.60 -4.51
C LEU A 15 -1.23 -3.81 -3.33
N ALA A 16 -1.73 -3.74 -2.09
CA ALA A 16 -0.91 -3.98 -0.91
C ALA A 16 -0.34 -5.40 -0.90
N MET A 17 -1.13 -6.40 -1.30
CA MET A 17 -0.67 -7.78 -1.43
C MET A 17 0.43 -7.95 -2.48
N ILE A 18 0.36 -7.22 -3.61
CA ILE A 18 1.42 -7.25 -4.64
C ILE A 18 2.71 -6.66 -4.06
N TYR A 19 2.63 -5.52 -3.37
CA TYR A 19 3.80 -4.90 -2.74
C TYR A 19 4.45 -5.82 -1.70
N ALA A 20 3.64 -6.43 -0.83
CA ALA A 20 4.14 -7.35 0.19
C ALA A 20 4.82 -8.59 -0.42
N LYS A 21 4.23 -9.18 -1.46
CA LYS A 21 4.86 -10.29 -2.20
C LYS A 21 6.19 -9.89 -2.84
N ASN A 22 6.29 -8.68 -3.39
CA ASN A 22 7.55 -8.17 -3.93
C ASN A 22 8.63 -8.02 -2.85
N VAL A 23 8.24 -7.55 -1.65
CA VAL A 23 9.16 -7.50 -0.49
C VAL A 23 9.62 -8.89 -0.11
N ILE A 24 8.69 -9.85 0.04
CA ILE A 24 9.01 -11.24 0.38
C ILE A 24 10.00 -11.85 -0.63
N ASN A 25 9.75 -11.67 -1.93
CA ASN A 25 10.62 -12.22 -2.98
C ASN A 25 12.06 -11.66 -2.90
N LYS A 26 12.20 -10.39 -2.49
CA LYS A 26 13.52 -9.79 -2.27
C LYS A 26 14.17 -10.30 -1.00
N LEU A 27 13.42 -10.42 0.10
CA LEU A 27 13.93 -10.88 1.39
C LEU A 27 14.36 -12.35 1.36
N LYS A 28 13.69 -13.20 0.60
CA LYS A 28 14.06 -14.63 0.46
C LYS A 28 15.51 -14.87 0.03
N LYS A 29 16.14 -13.89 -0.61
CA LYS A 29 17.56 -13.97 -0.98
C LYS A 29 18.50 -13.86 0.23
N TYR A 30 18.05 -13.25 1.32
CA TYR A 30 18.85 -12.94 2.51
C TYR A 30 18.33 -13.63 3.77
N PHE A 31 17.10 -14.11 3.73
CA PHE A 31 16.44 -14.77 4.84
C PHE A 31 15.95 -16.16 4.39
N PRO A 32 16.71 -17.21 4.70
CA PRO A 32 16.44 -18.58 4.21
C PRO A 32 15.25 -19.26 4.90
N ASN A 33 14.84 -18.75 6.08
CA ASN A 33 13.74 -19.32 6.83
C ASN A 33 12.38 -18.89 6.27
N GLU A 34 11.31 -19.43 6.85
CA GLU A 34 9.95 -19.13 6.43
C GLU A 34 9.61 -17.66 6.62
N ILE A 35 8.93 -17.08 5.62
CA ILE A 35 8.35 -15.73 5.67
C ILE A 35 6.83 -15.86 5.56
N GLU A 36 6.13 -15.55 6.64
CA GLU A 36 4.69 -15.54 6.71
C GLU A 36 4.14 -14.19 6.25
N LEU A 37 3.04 -14.21 5.48
CA LEU A 37 2.32 -13.00 5.07
C LEU A 37 0.99 -12.89 5.81
N LYS A 38 0.88 -11.94 6.73
CA LYS A 38 -0.31 -11.66 7.52
C LYS A 38 -1.13 -10.52 6.92
N LYS A 39 -2.37 -10.80 6.54
CA LYS A 39 -3.33 -9.77 6.13
C LYS A 39 -3.96 -9.13 7.36
N ILE A 40 -3.93 -7.81 7.42
CA ILE A 40 -4.49 -7.02 8.51
C ILE A 40 -5.61 -6.14 7.96
N LEU A 41 -6.80 -6.28 8.53
CA LEU A 41 -7.95 -5.47 8.18
C LEU A 41 -7.84 -4.12 8.89
N THR A 42 -7.75 -3.03 8.13
CA THR A 42 -7.64 -1.68 8.68
C THR A 42 -9.01 -0.98 8.74
N THR A 43 -9.11 0.08 9.52
CA THR A 43 -10.34 0.88 9.64
C THR A 43 -10.78 1.44 8.29
N GLY A 44 -9.84 1.86 7.44
CA GLY A 44 -10.14 2.35 6.10
C GLY A 44 -10.63 1.24 5.16
N ASP A 45 -10.21 -0.02 5.37
CA ASP A 45 -10.69 -1.16 4.57
C ASP A 45 -12.11 -1.59 4.98
N GLN A 46 -12.52 -1.33 6.22
CA GLN A 46 -13.87 -1.64 6.73
C GLN A 46 -14.94 -0.65 6.24
N LYS A 47 -14.56 0.62 6.03
CA LYS A 47 -15.50 1.71 5.70
C LYS A 47 -15.48 2.06 4.21
N LYS A 48 -15.61 1.07 3.33
CA LYS A 48 -15.52 1.25 1.86
C LYS A 48 -16.61 2.15 1.27
N ASP A 49 -17.76 2.22 1.89
CA ASP A 49 -18.94 2.93 1.36
C ASP A 49 -18.99 4.41 1.73
N GLN A 50 -17.99 4.89 2.48
CA GLN A 50 -17.91 6.29 2.89
C GLN A 50 -16.71 6.97 2.22
N ARG A 51 -16.92 8.22 1.78
CA ARG A 51 -15.78 9.03 1.29
C ARG A 51 -14.76 9.19 2.42
N LEU A 52 -13.49 8.88 2.13
CA LEU A 52 -12.38 8.97 3.11
C LEU A 52 -12.28 10.35 3.78
N SER A 53 -12.64 11.42 3.04
CA SER A 53 -12.71 12.79 3.56
C SER A 53 -13.75 12.99 4.68
N LYS A 54 -14.79 12.15 4.73
CA LYS A 54 -15.83 12.20 5.77
C LYS A 54 -15.50 11.36 7.00
N ILE A 55 -14.64 10.34 6.84
CA ILE A 55 -14.29 9.44 7.96
C ILE A 55 -13.35 10.14 8.93
N GLY A 56 -12.56 11.12 8.44
CA GLY A 56 -11.59 11.88 9.24
C GLY A 56 -10.61 10.98 10.01
N GLY A 57 -9.40 11.44 10.22
CA GLY A 57 -8.44 10.75 11.07
C GLY A 57 -7.15 10.33 10.35
N LYS A 58 -6.05 10.58 11.04
CA LYS A 58 -4.72 10.11 10.63
C LYS A 58 -4.65 8.60 10.82
N GLY A 59 -3.94 7.91 9.94
CA GLY A 59 -3.61 6.49 10.12
C GLY A 59 -4.75 5.49 9.83
N LEU A 60 -5.80 5.88 9.08
CA LEU A 60 -6.90 4.96 8.73
C LEU A 60 -6.43 3.63 8.12
N PHE A 61 -5.30 3.63 7.44
CA PHE A 61 -4.72 2.48 6.76
C PHE A 61 -3.44 1.95 7.42
N SER A 62 -2.86 2.65 8.41
CA SER A 62 -1.60 2.27 9.04
C SER A 62 -1.75 1.90 10.51
N SER A 63 -2.55 2.60 11.30
CA SER A 63 -2.59 2.49 12.77
C SER A 63 -2.77 1.06 13.30
N ARG A 64 -3.60 0.24 12.65
CA ARG A 64 -3.80 -1.15 13.08
C ARG A 64 -2.57 -2.00 12.84
N ILE A 65 -1.89 -1.77 11.72
CA ILE A 65 -0.67 -2.50 11.34
C ILE A 65 0.49 -2.05 12.23
N GLU A 66 0.61 -0.75 12.50
CA GLU A 66 1.58 -0.18 13.44
C GLU A 66 1.40 -0.77 14.85
N LYS A 67 0.15 -0.89 15.32
CA LYS A 67 -0.14 -1.55 16.61
C LYS A 67 0.30 -3.02 16.63
N ASP A 68 0.07 -3.76 15.53
CA ASP A 68 0.53 -5.15 15.44
C ASP A 68 2.07 -5.23 15.43
N LEU A 69 2.76 -4.23 14.85
CA LEU A 69 4.21 -4.13 14.86
C LEU A 69 4.75 -3.85 16.29
N LEU A 70 4.19 -2.85 16.98
CA LEU A 70 4.55 -2.50 18.37
C LEU A 70 4.31 -3.68 19.32
N ASN A 71 3.23 -4.42 19.12
CA ASN A 71 2.91 -5.62 19.92
C ASN A 71 3.71 -6.85 19.51
N LYS A 72 4.63 -6.73 18.55
CA LYS A 72 5.43 -7.86 18.03
C LYS A 72 4.59 -9.00 17.43
N ASN A 73 3.38 -8.72 16.98
CA ASN A 73 2.52 -9.66 16.25
C ASN A 73 2.95 -9.84 14.80
N ILE A 74 3.71 -8.89 14.28
CA ILE A 74 4.41 -8.88 12.99
C ILE A 74 5.80 -8.28 13.20
N ASP A 75 6.73 -8.58 12.31
CA ASP A 75 8.12 -8.10 12.38
C ASP A 75 8.38 -6.95 11.41
N ILE A 76 7.68 -6.96 10.26
CA ILE A 76 7.78 -5.94 9.21
C ILE A 76 6.39 -5.56 8.76
N ALA A 77 6.13 -4.27 8.59
CA ALA A 77 4.95 -3.74 7.93
C ALA A 77 5.28 -3.26 6.52
N VAL A 78 4.44 -3.60 5.53
CA VAL A 78 4.61 -3.15 4.15
C VAL A 78 3.46 -2.23 3.76
N HIS A 79 3.81 -1.00 3.40
CA HIS A 79 2.89 0.05 3.01
C HIS A 79 3.28 0.72 1.69
N ALA A 80 2.31 1.32 1.00
CA ALA A 80 2.59 2.40 0.06
C ALA A 80 2.91 3.67 0.86
N LEU A 81 3.98 4.40 0.52
CA LEU A 81 4.42 5.58 1.27
C LEU A 81 3.33 6.65 1.39
N LYS A 82 2.46 6.78 0.38
CA LYS A 82 1.33 7.73 0.41
C LYS A 82 0.31 7.47 1.53
N ASP A 83 0.28 6.25 2.06
CA ASP A 83 -0.66 5.84 3.12
C ASP A 83 -0.04 6.01 4.53
N MET A 84 1.25 6.37 4.59
CA MET A 84 1.96 6.57 5.84
C MET A 84 1.74 7.98 6.40
N PRO A 85 1.67 8.14 7.71
CA PRO A 85 1.66 9.46 8.33
C PRO A 85 2.99 10.19 8.09
N THR A 86 2.95 11.53 8.04
CA THR A 86 4.15 12.38 7.90
C THR A 86 4.99 12.42 9.18
N ILE A 87 4.38 12.13 10.33
CA ILE A 87 5.06 12.02 11.62
C ILE A 87 5.14 10.54 11.94
N GLU A 88 6.32 10.04 12.14
CA GLU A 88 6.54 8.65 12.51
C GLU A 88 5.93 8.30 13.86
N THR A 89 5.43 7.09 13.98
CA THR A 89 4.96 6.56 15.27
C THR A 89 6.18 6.23 16.13
N GLU A 90 6.15 6.65 17.37
CA GLU A 90 7.22 6.39 18.33
C GLU A 90 7.56 4.89 18.39
N ASN A 91 8.86 4.58 18.47
CA ASN A 91 9.40 3.21 18.44
C ASN A 91 9.18 2.42 17.15
N LEU A 92 8.78 3.06 16.06
CA LEU A 92 8.76 2.48 14.71
C LEU A 92 9.73 3.23 13.80
N LEU A 93 10.29 2.51 12.83
CA LEU A 93 11.21 3.07 11.82
C LEU A 93 10.59 2.96 10.42
N THR A 94 10.59 4.08 9.68
CA THR A 94 10.13 4.16 8.29
C THR A 94 11.28 4.61 7.39
N ASN A 95 12.37 3.87 7.38
CA ASN A 95 13.60 4.24 6.66
C ASN A 95 13.99 3.21 5.57
N ASN A 96 13.19 2.18 5.34
CA ASN A 96 13.46 1.16 4.34
C ASN A 96 12.51 1.29 3.16
N PHE A 97 13.05 1.61 1.98
CA PHE A 97 12.26 1.85 0.77
C PHE A 97 12.69 0.92 -0.35
N LEU A 98 11.73 0.37 -1.06
CA LEU A 98 11.99 -0.26 -2.35
C LEU A 98 12.17 0.80 -3.43
N LYS A 99 12.88 0.44 -4.51
CA LYS A 99 12.98 1.30 -5.69
C LYS A 99 11.58 1.71 -6.14
N ARG A 100 11.39 3.02 -6.36
CA ARG A 100 10.13 3.58 -6.84
C ARG A 100 9.79 3.04 -8.23
N ASN A 101 8.52 2.69 -8.44
CA ASN A 101 7.98 2.45 -9.77
C ASN A 101 7.84 3.76 -10.55
N SER A 102 7.57 3.67 -11.86
CA SER A 102 7.32 4.86 -12.69
C SER A 102 6.23 5.73 -12.05
N PRO A 103 6.45 7.06 -11.91
CA PRO A 103 5.46 7.99 -11.41
C PRO A 103 4.47 8.47 -12.48
N ASN A 104 4.62 7.99 -13.72
CA ASN A 104 3.83 8.44 -14.85
C ASN A 104 2.34 8.14 -14.67
N GLU A 105 1.52 9.01 -15.19
CA GLU A 105 0.09 8.76 -15.31
C GLU A 105 -0.14 7.68 -16.38
N ILE A 106 -1.23 6.94 -16.24
CA ILE A 106 -1.58 5.84 -17.15
C ILE A 106 -2.99 6.11 -17.67
N LEU A 107 -3.14 6.14 -18.98
CA LEU A 107 -4.43 6.06 -19.64
C LEU A 107 -4.79 4.58 -19.84
N ILE A 108 -5.97 4.19 -19.40
CA ILE A 108 -6.56 2.89 -19.70
C ILE A 108 -7.69 3.12 -20.68
N SER A 109 -7.52 2.70 -21.92
CA SER A 109 -8.47 2.86 -23.00
C SER A 109 -8.94 1.51 -23.55
N LYS A 110 -10.12 1.49 -24.16
CA LYS A 110 -10.59 0.34 -24.94
C LYS A 110 -9.64 0.15 -26.14
N ASN A 111 -9.27 -1.09 -26.41
CA ASN A 111 -8.36 -1.45 -27.51
C ASN A 111 -6.95 -0.82 -27.47
N ASN A 112 -6.48 -0.38 -26.30
CA ASN A 112 -5.18 0.28 -26.11
C ASN A 112 -4.99 1.53 -27.01
N ILE A 113 -6.05 2.27 -27.28
CA ILE A 113 -5.98 3.53 -28.04
C ILE A 113 -5.12 4.51 -27.22
N LYS A 114 -4.15 5.14 -27.85
CA LYS A 114 -3.28 6.13 -27.23
C LYS A 114 -4.04 7.44 -27.04
N PHE A 115 -3.52 8.31 -26.17
CA PHE A 115 -4.15 9.59 -25.85
C PHE A 115 -4.30 10.48 -27.12
N GLU A 116 -3.25 10.53 -27.91
CA GLU A 116 -3.20 11.30 -29.16
C GLU A 116 -4.14 10.78 -30.27
N ASP A 117 -4.57 9.53 -30.17
CA ASP A 117 -5.44 8.85 -31.14
C ASP A 117 -6.92 8.85 -30.70
N LEU A 118 -7.24 9.53 -29.57
CA LEU A 118 -8.62 9.63 -29.10
C LEU A 118 -9.44 10.54 -30.03
N GLU A 119 -10.67 10.11 -30.32
CA GLU A 119 -11.61 10.92 -31.07
C GLU A 119 -11.94 12.24 -30.36
N PRO A 120 -12.18 13.33 -31.10
CA PRO A 120 -12.65 14.58 -30.51
C PRO A 120 -13.90 14.36 -29.63
N ASN A 121 -13.95 15.02 -28.48
CA ASN A 121 -15.02 14.91 -27.49
C ASN A 121 -15.07 13.55 -26.76
N SER A 122 -14.00 12.74 -26.78
CA SER A 122 -13.89 11.55 -25.96
C SER A 122 -13.99 11.90 -24.48
N ILE A 123 -14.72 11.06 -23.70
CA ILE A 123 -14.89 11.24 -22.25
C ILE A 123 -13.83 10.46 -21.51
N ILE A 124 -13.03 11.14 -20.69
CA ILE A 124 -12.01 10.54 -19.86
C ILE A 124 -12.45 10.60 -18.40
N GLY A 125 -12.59 9.44 -17.76
CA GLY A 125 -12.94 9.32 -16.35
C GLY A 125 -11.70 9.43 -15.44
N THR A 126 -11.79 10.27 -14.41
CA THR A 126 -10.77 10.37 -13.37
C THR A 126 -11.40 10.61 -12.00
N SER A 127 -10.75 10.12 -10.94
CA SER A 127 -11.07 10.44 -9.55
C SER A 127 -10.11 11.47 -8.94
N SER A 128 -9.20 12.01 -9.74
CA SER A 128 -8.15 12.92 -9.29
C SER A 128 -8.48 14.35 -9.74
N TYR A 129 -8.76 15.23 -8.80
CA TYR A 129 -8.94 16.67 -9.07
C TYR A 129 -7.77 17.28 -9.84
N ARG A 130 -6.55 16.85 -9.58
CA ARG A 130 -5.34 17.32 -10.26
C ARG A 130 -5.32 17.00 -11.78
N ARG A 131 -6.01 15.92 -12.19
CA ARG A 131 -6.08 15.52 -13.62
C ARG A 131 -7.29 16.07 -14.33
N GLU A 132 -8.22 16.67 -13.60
CA GLU A 132 -9.45 17.26 -14.13
C GLU A 132 -9.18 18.62 -14.77
N TYR A 133 -8.06 19.25 -14.40
CA TYR A 133 -7.54 20.48 -14.98
C TYR A 133 -6.50 20.11 -16.06
#